data_d1b9bcb09b302368e21e10e104154aa2
#
_entry.id   d1b9bcb09b302368e21e10e104154aa2
#
_cell.length_a   1.000
_cell.length_b   1.000
_cell.length_c   1.000
_cell.angle_alpha   90.00
_cell.angle_beta   90.00
_cell.angle_gamma   90.00
#
_symmetry.space_group_name_H-M   'P 1'
#
loop_
_entity.id
_entity.type
_entity.pdbx_description
1 polymer ?
#
loop_
_entity_poly.entity_id
_entity_poly.type
_entity_poly.pdbx_seq_one_letter_code
_entity_poly.pdbx_strand_id
1 'polypeptide(L)'
;MKHAYLILAHNEFVILERLIQAIDDERNDIYIHFDGKLENYPVFQPLHAGLFILTDRIDVRWGDISVVKAEYALFEAACQSGRYSYYHLLSGVDMPLKSQDYIHRFFVENKGKEFIGYYQGDMTTEIDRKVRRWHLFPEHFKDTLGGLSIGRKVLRAGWIRMQFLLRIRRNKDVNFKKGTQWLSIRSEERRVGKECSEPCRSRWSPYH
;
A
#
# COMPACT_ATOMS: atom_id res chain seq x y z
N MET A 1 -16.66 -5.96 16.08
CA MET A 1 -15.30 -5.57 15.65
C MET A 1 -15.45 -4.69 14.42
N LYS A 2 -14.84 -3.51 14.38
CA LYS A 2 -14.91 -2.64 13.22
C LYS A 2 -13.67 -2.79 12.35
N HIS A 3 -13.84 -2.82 11.02
CA HIS A 3 -12.77 -2.96 10.04
C HIS A 3 -12.66 -1.70 9.18
N ALA A 4 -11.46 -1.35 8.74
CA ALA A 4 -11.21 -0.28 7.79
C ALA A 4 -10.77 -0.88 6.45
N TYR A 5 -11.49 -0.57 5.38
CA TYR A 5 -11.12 -0.89 4.02
C TYR A 5 -10.42 0.30 3.38
N LEU A 6 -9.15 0.13 3.03
CA LEU A 6 -8.27 1.16 2.48
C LEU A 6 -8.10 0.90 0.99
N ILE A 7 -8.69 1.74 0.14
CA ILE A 7 -8.82 1.46 -1.29
C ILE A 7 -8.05 2.48 -2.11
N LEU A 8 -7.11 2.01 -2.94
CA LEU A 8 -6.46 2.79 -3.98
C LEU A 8 -7.25 2.69 -5.28
N ALA A 9 -7.77 3.80 -5.79
CA ALA A 9 -8.60 3.83 -6.99
C ALA A 9 -8.06 4.80 -8.05
N HIS A 10 -8.02 4.35 -9.32
CA HIS A 10 -7.56 5.18 -10.43
C HIS A 10 -8.32 4.94 -11.73
N ASN A 11 -9.08 3.86 -11.84
CA ASN A 11 -9.88 3.49 -13.01
C ASN A 11 -10.99 2.51 -12.60
N GLU A 12 -11.73 1.98 -13.58
CA GLU A 12 -12.75 0.92 -13.44
C GLU A 12 -13.76 1.22 -12.32
N PHE A 13 -14.32 2.42 -12.30
CA PHE A 13 -15.21 2.88 -11.24
C PHE A 13 -16.51 2.08 -11.11
N VAL A 14 -16.92 1.38 -12.16
CA VAL A 14 -18.05 0.44 -12.09
C VAL A 14 -17.71 -0.75 -11.18
N ILE A 15 -16.47 -1.25 -11.26
CA ILE A 15 -16.01 -2.33 -10.39
C ILE A 15 -15.86 -1.80 -8.96
N LEU A 16 -15.31 -0.59 -8.80
CA LEU A 16 -15.21 0.06 -7.48
C LEU A 16 -16.58 0.21 -6.81
N GLU A 17 -17.62 0.60 -7.57
CA GLU A 17 -18.98 0.69 -7.05
C GLU A 17 -19.48 -0.67 -6.55
N ARG A 18 -19.24 -1.74 -7.31
CA ARG A 18 -19.59 -3.11 -6.89
C ARG A 18 -18.80 -3.55 -5.67
N LEU A 19 -17.53 -3.19 -5.58
CA LEU A 19 -16.73 -3.45 -4.38
C LEU A 19 -17.34 -2.74 -3.17
N ILE A 20 -17.65 -1.44 -3.28
CA ILE A 20 -18.28 -0.67 -2.19
C ILE A 20 -19.58 -1.31 -1.76
N GLN A 21 -20.46 -1.69 -2.69
CA GLN A 21 -21.72 -2.41 -2.38
C GLN A 21 -21.46 -3.74 -1.66
N ALA A 22 -20.42 -4.49 -2.05
CA ALA A 22 -20.11 -5.79 -1.46
C ALA A 22 -19.53 -5.69 -0.04
N ILE A 23 -18.93 -4.55 0.33
CA ILE A 23 -18.36 -4.30 1.67
C ILE A 23 -19.19 -3.30 2.48
N ASP A 24 -20.38 -2.92 2.00
CA ASP A 24 -21.30 -2.01 2.69
C ASP A 24 -21.96 -2.72 3.88
N ASP A 25 -21.37 -2.52 5.04
CA ASP A 25 -21.78 -3.14 6.31
C ASP A 25 -21.48 -2.16 7.46
N GLU A 26 -22.36 -2.11 8.47
CA GLU A 26 -22.20 -1.22 9.63
C GLU A 26 -20.92 -1.45 10.43
N ARG A 27 -20.33 -2.63 10.29
CA ARG A 27 -19.05 -3.03 10.91
C ARG A 27 -17.83 -2.56 10.12
N ASN A 28 -18.03 -1.88 8.98
CA ASN A 28 -16.97 -1.43 8.09
C ASN A 28 -16.93 0.09 7.97
N ASP A 29 -15.73 0.63 7.78
CA ASP A 29 -15.51 1.96 7.24
C ASP A 29 -14.63 1.84 5.98
N ILE A 30 -14.96 2.65 4.98
CA ILE A 30 -14.34 2.62 3.66
C ILE A 30 -13.56 3.92 3.46
N TYR A 31 -12.26 3.82 3.23
CA TYR A 31 -11.37 4.94 2.93
C TYR A 31 -10.91 4.81 1.48
N ILE A 32 -11.11 5.84 0.67
CA ILE A 32 -10.72 5.83 -0.73
C ILE A 32 -9.72 6.94 -1.02
N HIS A 33 -8.58 6.56 -1.60
CA HIS A 33 -7.65 7.48 -2.22
C HIS A 33 -7.81 7.39 -3.74
N PHE A 34 -8.34 8.44 -4.35
CA PHE A 34 -8.34 8.58 -5.80
C PHE A 34 -7.01 9.14 -6.28
N ASP A 35 -6.46 8.58 -7.37
CA ASP A 35 -5.21 9.06 -7.97
C ASP A 35 -5.30 10.57 -8.25
N GLY A 36 -4.27 11.32 -7.89
CA GLY A 36 -4.20 12.77 -8.08
C GLY A 36 -4.33 13.23 -9.53
N LYS A 37 -4.07 12.34 -10.49
CA LYS A 37 -4.22 12.61 -11.94
C LYS A 37 -5.66 12.67 -12.43
N LEU A 38 -6.61 12.17 -11.64
CA LEU A 38 -8.01 12.17 -12.01
C LEU A 38 -8.59 13.58 -11.88
N GLU A 39 -9.13 14.15 -12.96
CA GLU A 39 -9.86 15.41 -12.89
C GLU A 39 -11.22 15.23 -12.20
N ASN A 40 -11.88 14.12 -12.49
CA ASN A 40 -13.19 13.78 -11.94
C ASN A 40 -13.20 12.33 -11.44
N TYR A 41 -13.97 12.07 -10.40
CA TYR A 41 -14.24 10.75 -9.88
C TYR A 41 -15.69 10.66 -9.38
N PRO A 42 -16.30 9.47 -9.40
CA PRO A 42 -17.69 9.31 -8.98
C PRO A 42 -17.86 9.51 -7.46
N VAL A 43 -19.06 9.96 -7.08
CA VAL A 43 -19.48 10.01 -5.68
C VAL A 43 -20.29 8.74 -5.39
N PHE A 44 -19.92 8.05 -4.31
CA PHE A 44 -20.61 6.86 -3.84
C PHE A 44 -21.36 7.16 -2.55
N GLN A 45 -22.46 6.42 -2.31
CA GLN A 45 -23.25 6.54 -1.09
C GLN A 45 -23.61 5.15 -0.57
N PRO A 46 -22.73 4.51 0.21
CA PRO A 46 -23.06 3.27 0.89
C PRO A 46 -24.17 3.54 1.93
N LEU A 47 -24.98 2.51 2.22
CA LEU A 47 -26.14 2.62 3.09
C LEU A 47 -25.76 2.41 4.57
N HIS A 48 -24.75 1.61 4.84
CA HIS A 48 -24.40 1.15 6.19
C HIS A 48 -22.98 1.53 6.60
N ALA A 49 -22.02 1.41 5.68
CA ALA A 49 -20.62 1.72 5.95
C ALA A 49 -20.33 3.23 5.95
N GLY A 50 -19.46 3.68 6.83
CA GLY A 50 -18.89 5.03 6.72
C GLY A 50 -17.99 5.12 5.49
N LEU A 51 -18.15 6.19 4.67
CA LEU A 51 -17.31 6.44 3.50
C LEU A 51 -16.48 7.72 3.69
N PHE A 52 -15.17 7.60 3.54
CA PHE A 52 -14.19 8.67 3.68
C PHE A 52 -13.34 8.76 2.42
N ILE A 53 -13.46 9.84 1.68
CA ILE A 53 -12.63 10.11 0.50
C ILE A 53 -11.52 11.07 0.92
N LEU A 54 -10.27 10.69 0.64
CA LEU A 54 -9.12 11.54 0.97
C LEU A 54 -9.11 12.77 0.05
N THR A 55 -8.97 13.95 0.66
CA THR A 55 -8.86 15.22 -0.06
C THR A 55 -7.47 15.44 -0.64
N ASP A 56 -6.43 15.05 0.12
CA ASP A 56 -5.04 15.17 -0.28
C ASP A 56 -4.67 13.99 -1.19
N ARG A 57 -4.87 14.17 -2.49
CA ARG A 57 -4.65 13.15 -3.50
C ARG A 57 -3.22 13.21 -4.03
N ILE A 58 -2.57 12.06 -4.08
CA ILE A 58 -1.20 11.88 -4.56
C ILE A 58 -1.23 11.45 -6.02
N ASP A 59 -0.40 12.07 -6.87
CA ASP A 59 -0.11 11.60 -8.24
C ASP A 59 0.64 10.26 -8.14
N VAL A 60 -0.09 9.15 -8.27
CA VAL A 60 0.45 7.80 -8.11
C VAL A 60 1.12 7.35 -9.40
N ARG A 61 2.42 7.08 -9.32
CA ARG A 61 3.22 6.51 -10.43
C ARG A 61 3.59 5.09 -10.12
N TRP A 62 3.16 4.18 -10.96
CA TRP A 62 3.40 2.76 -10.74
C TRP A 62 4.90 2.41 -10.73
N GLY A 63 5.35 1.77 -9.64
CA GLY A 63 6.76 1.44 -9.42
C GLY A 63 7.59 2.56 -8.80
N ASP A 64 6.95 3.65 -8.37
CA ASP A 64 7.54 4.76 -7.63
C ASP A 64 7.07 4.75 -6.17
N ILE A 65 7.75 5.51 -5.32
CA ILE A 65 7.42 5.71 -3.90
C ILE A 65 6.03 6.33 -3.69
N SER A 66 5.47 6.97 -4.70
CA SER A 66 4.15 7.61 -4.65
C SER A 66 3.02 6.63 -4.32
N VAL A 67 3.13 5.36 -4.77
CA VAL A 67 2.17 4.29 -4.38
C VAL A 67 2.18 4.11 -2.86
N VAL A 68 3.38 3.97 -2.28
CA VAL A 68 3.55 3.78 -0.84
C VAL A 68 3.06 5.00 -0.07
N LYS A 69 3.30 6.21 -0.57
CA LYS A 69 2.77 7.45 0.06
C LYS A 69 1.25 7.48 0.09
N ALA A 70 0.58 7.03 -0.99
CA ALA A 70 -0.87 6.95 -1.05
C ALA A 70 -1.44 5.89 -0.07
N GLU A 71 -0.75 4.73 0.06
CA GLU A 71 -1.08 3.73 1.08
C GLU A 71 -0.95 4.30 2.49
N TYR A 72 0.13 5.01 2.79
CA TYR A 72 0.32 5.65 4.09
C TYR A 72 -0.74 6.69 4.39
N ALA A 73 -1.12 7.52 3.42
CA ALA A 73 -2.18 8.51 3.59
C ALA A 73 -3.51 7.84 3.98
N LEU A 74 -3.84 6.70 3.37
CA LEU A 74 -5.02 5.91 3.74
C LEU A 74 -4.93 5.37 5.17
N PHE A 75 -3.79 4.78 5.55
CA PHE A 75 -3.59 4.30 6.92
C PHE A 75 -3.66 5.44 7.94
N GLU A 76 -3.03 6.58 7.65
CA GLU A 76 -3.04 7.75 8.53
C GLU A 76 -4.46 8.27 8.73
N ALA A 77 -5.23 8.45 7.67
CA ALA A 77 -6.62 8.88 7.73
C ALA A 77 -7.48 7.93 8.58
N ALA A 78 -7.34 6.62 8.37
CA ALA A 78 -8.09 5.64 9.13
C ALA A 78 -7.67 5.60 10.61
N CYS A 79 -6.38 5.70 10.91
CA CYS A 79 -5.88 5.75 12.30
C CYS A 79 -6.34 7.00 13.05
N GLN A 80 -6.50 8.13 12.37
CA GLN A 80 -6.98 9.38 12.97
C GLN A 80 -8.49 9.36 13.22
N SER A 81 -9.25 8.65 12.37
CA SER A 81 -10.73 8.66 12.43
C SER A 81 -11.30 7.66 13.43
N GLY A 82 -10.59 6.58 13.78
CA GLY A 82 -11.12 5.58 14.67
C GLY A 82 -10.18 4.42 15.00
N ARG A 83 -10.69 3.52 15.86
CA ARG A 83 -9.99 2.29 16.23
C ARG A 83 -10.61 1.11 15.48
N TYR A 84 -9.82 0.51 14.60
CA TYR A 84 -10.22 -0.66 13.82
C TYR A 84 -9.50 -1.90 14.33
N SER A 85 -10.18 -3.04 14.28
CA SER A 85 -9.55 -4.32 14.60
C SER A 85 -8.63 -4.79 13.49
N TYR A 86 -9.01 -4.49 12.24
CA TYR A 86 -8.23 -4.80 11.03
C TYR A 86 -8.31 -3.66 10.02
N TYR A 87 -7.22 -3.49 9.31
CA TYR A 87 -7.09 -2.65 8.13
C TYR A 87 -6.85 -3.53 6.91
N HIS A 88 -7.68 -3.40 5.89
CA HIS A 88 -7.60 -4.16 4.63
C HIS A 88 -7.18 -3.22 3.51
N LEU A 89 -5.97 -3.40 2.98
CA LEU A 89 -5.49 -2.63 1.84
C LEU A 89 -5.88 -3.34 0.56
N LEU A 90 -6.63 -2.65 -0.31
CA LEU A 90 -7.21 -3.16 -1.55
C LEU A 90 -7.00 -2.19 -2.72
N SER A 91 -7.10 -2.70 -3.94
CA SER A 91 -7.31 -1.85 -5.12
C SER A 91 -8.79 -1.65 -5.41
N GLY A 92 -9.12 -0.61 -6.19
CA GLY A 92 -10.49 -0.36 -6.62
C GLY A 92 -11.08 -1.41 -7.56
N VAL A 93 -10.29 -2.43 -7.94
CA VAL A 93 -10.72 -3.53 -8.83
C VAL A 93 -10.73 -4.89 -8.14
N ASP A 94 -10.43 -4.93 -6.84
CA ASP A 94 -10.55 -6.15 -6.04
C ASP A 94 -11.99 -6.43 -5.67
N MET A 95 -12.30 -7.71 -5.39
CA MET A 95 -13.65 -8.11 -4.98
C MET A 95 -13.57 -9.14 -3.85
N PRO A 96 -14.42 -9.03 -2.81
CA PRO A 96 -14.49 -10.03 -1.77
C PRO A 96 -15.09 -11.34 -2.31
N LEU A 97 -14.47 -12.46 -1.97
CA LEU A 97 -14.92 -13.79 -2.36
C LEU A 97 -15.99 -14.38 -1.42
N LYS A 98 -16.24 -13.71 -0.30
CA LYS A 98 -17.15 -14.18 0.75
C LYS A 98 -18.02 -13.02 1.26
N SER A 99 -19.13 -13.36 1.90
CA SER A 99 -20.01 -12.39 2.56
C SER A 99 -19.31 -11.69 3.73
N GLN A 100 -19.80 -10.50 4.11
CA GLN A 100 -19.25 -9.76 5.24
C GLN A 100 -19.33 -10.55 6.56
N ASP A 101 -20.39 -11.31 6.79
CA ASP A 101 -20.49 -12.17 7.96
C ASP A 101 -19.42 -13.24 8.02
N TYR A 102 -19.10 -13.84 6.86
CA TYR A 102 -18.00 -14.80 6.79
C TYR A 102 -16.66 -14.12 7.08
N ILE A 103 -16.41 -12.96 6.46
CA ILE A 103 -15.17 -12.21 6.62
C ILE A 103 -14.97 -11.81 8.09
N HIS A 104 -15.98 -11.19 8.70
CA HIS A 104 -15.89 -10.78 10.10
C HIS A 104 -15.67 -11.96 11.04
N ARG A 105 -16.39 -13.07 10.84
CA ARG A 105 -16.20 -14.31 11.62
C ARG A 105 -14.78 -14.86 11.45
N PHE A 106 -14.26 -14.92 10.24
CA PHE A 106 -12.90 -15.36 9.96
C PHE A 106 -11.86 -14.54 10.74
N PHE A 107 -11.99 -13.22 10.77
CA PHE A 107 -11.05 -12.35 11.50
C PHE A 107 -11.23 -12.42 13.02
N VAL A 108 -12.42 -12.73 13.51
CA VAL A 108 -12.67 -13.05 14.94
C VAL A 108 -11.96 -14.34 15.33
N GLU A 109 -12.14 -15.41 14.56
CA GLU A 109 -11.53 -16.73 14.81
C GLU A 109 -9.99 -16.69 14.70
N ASN A 110 -9.47 -15.80 13.85
CA ASN A 110 -8.05 -15.61 13.65
C ASN A 110 -7.49 -14.35 14.36
N LYS A 111 -8.15 -13.91 15.44
CA LYS A 111 -7.72 -12.77 16.21
C LYS A 111 -6.25 -12.90 16.62
N GLY A 112 -5.47 -11.89 16.33
CA GLY A 112 -4.04 -11.87 16.67
C GLY A 112 -3.12 -12.19 15.49
N LYS A 113 -3.63 -12.63 14.34
CA LYS A 113 -2.82 -12.90 13.15
C LYS A 113 -2.81 -11.72 12.20
N GLU A 114 -1.69 -11.56 11.50
CA GLU A 114 -1.51 -10.64 10.37
C GLU A 114 -1.55 -11.45 9.06
N PHE A 115 -2.20 -10.90 8.05
CA PHE A 115 -2.33 -11.55 6.74
C PHE A 115 -1.54 -10.76 5.71
N ILE A 116 -0.30 -11.19 5.49
CA ILE A 116 0.64 -10.59 4.55
C ILE A 116 1.13 -11.69 3.62
N GLY A 117 0.87 -11.54 2.34
CA GLY A 117 1.32 -12.49 1.32
C GLY A 117 2.82 -12.34 1.05
N TYR A 118 3.53 -13.46 0.89
CA TYR A 118 4.92 -13.51 0.47
C TYR A 118 5.10 -14.43 -0.73
N TYR A 119 5.99 -14.02 -1.65
CA TYR A 119 6.45 -14.89 -2.72
C TYR A 119 7.27 -16.04 -2.14
N GLN A 120 6.92 -17.27 -2.53
CA GLN A 120 7.57 -18.48 -2.03
C GLN A 120 8.76 -18.95 -2.90
N GLY A 121 8.97 -18.35 -4.06
CA GLY A 121 10.09 -18.66 -4.94
C GLY A 121 11.41 -17.98 -4.54
N ASP A 122 12.50 -18.40 -5.16
CA ASP A 122 13.80 -17.73 -5.00
C ASP A 122 13.78 -16.33 -5.63
N MET A 123 13.78 -15.33 -4.77
CA MET A 123 13.81 -13.91 -5.14
C MET A 123 15.20 -13.27 -4.94
N THR A 124 16.21 -14.04 -4.64
CA THR A 124 17.55 -13.55 -4.26
C THR A 124 18.14 -12.63 -5.33
N THR A 125 18.08 -13.03 -6.59
CA THR A 125 18.61 -12.22 -7.71
C THR A 125 17.84 -10.92 -7.89
N GLU A 126 16.52 -10.95 -7.76
CA GLU A 126 15.68 -9.77 -7.90
C GLU A 126 15.90 -8.79 -6.75
N ILE A 127 15.97 -9.29 -5.53
CA ILE A 127 16.27 -8.51 -4.31
C ILE A 127 17.67 -7.92 -4.40
N ASP A 128 18.69 -8.70 -4.80
CA ASP A 128 20.06 -8.21 -4.93
C ASP A 128 20.13 -7.06 -5.94
N ARG A 129 19.44 -7.17 -7.06
CA ARG A 129 19.43 -6.14 -8.09
C ARG A 129 18.61 -4.90 -7.70
N LYS A 130 17.41 -5.08 -7.12
CA LYS A 130 16.46 -3.98 -6.89
C LYS A 130 16.62 -3.30 -5.54
N VAL A 131 17.00 -4.06 -4.50
CA VAL A 131 17.00 -3.57 -3.11
C VAL A 131 18.41 -3.37 -2.58
N ARG A 132 19.36 -4.25 -2.95
CA ARG A 132 20.73 -4.23 -2.43
C ARG A 132 21.69 -3.37 -3.25
N ARG A 133 21.20 -2.59 -4.22
CA ARG A 133 22.00 -1.70 -5.04
C ARG A 133 21.52 -0.26 -4.92
N TRP A 134 22.41 0.68 -5.20
CA TRP A 134 22.07 2.08 -5.31
C TRP A 134 21.55 2.35 -6.73
N HIS A 135 20.40 3.00 -6.84
CA HIS A 135 19.79 3.35 -8.11
C HIS A 135 19.94 4.82 -8.39
N LEU A 136 20.39 5.16 -9.60
CA LEU A 136 20.39 6.53 -10.09
C LEU A 136 18.98 6.88 -10.59
N PHE A 137 18.54 8.08 -10.29
CA PHE A 137 17.25 8.64 -10.76
C PHE A 137 16.04 7.71 -10.49
N PRO A 138 15.78 7.34 -9.24
CA PRO A 138 14.67 6.41 -8.92
C PRO A 138 13.31 6.96 -9.34
N GLU A 139 13.11 8.29 -9.29
CA GLU A 139 11.87 8.97 -9.66
C GLU A 139 11.52 8.86 -11.15
N HIS A 140 12.52 8.59 -11.99
CA HIS A 140 12.37 8.48 -13.45
C HIS A 140 12.44 7.03 -13.95
N PHE A 141 12.05 6.07 -13.12
CA PHE A 141 12.23 4.64 -13.46
C PHE A 141 11.40 4.22 -14.69
N LYS A 142 10.25 4.86 -14.91
CA LYS A 142 9.31 4.55 -15.99
C LYS A 142 9.14 5.64 -17.06
N ASP A 143 10.01 6.64 -17.07
CA ASP A 143 9.98 7.62 -18.15
C ASP A 143 10.20 6.91 -19.50
N THR A 144 9.16 6.91 -20.32
CA THR A 144 9.16 6.20 -21.62
C THR A 144 9.42 7.12 -22.81
N LEU A 145 9.34 8.43 -22.61
CA LEU A 145 9.37 9.42 -23.71
C LEU A 145 10.65 10.27 -23.70
N GLY A 146 11.37 10.27 -24.83
CA GLY A 146 12.45 11.19 -25.17
C GLY A 146 13.88 10.61 -25.10
N GLY A 147 14.81 11.22 -25.85
CA GLY A 147 16.23 10.81 -25.92
C GLY A 147 16.96 10.84 -24.56
N LEU A 148 16.58 11.74 -23.67
CA LEU A 148 17.05 11.80 -22.28
C LEU A 148 16.73 10.51 -21.50
N SER A 149 15.62 9.83 -21.81
CA SER A 149 15.22 8.59 -21.15
C SER A 149 16.17 7.44 -21.49
N ILE A 150 16.67 7.37 -22.72
CA ILE A 150 17.63 6.35 -23.18
C ILE A 150 18.97 6.56 -22.48
N GLY A 151 19.49 7.79 -22.43
CA GLY A 151 20.72 8.12 -21.74
C GLY A 151 20.68 7.74 -20.26
N ARG A 152 19.58 8.06 -19.56
CA ARG A 152 19.37 7.68 -18.14
C ARG A 152 19.31 6.17 -17.96
N LYS A 153 18.69 5.41 -18.89
CA LYS A 153 18.63 3.94 -18.85
C LYS A 153 20.02 3.34 -19.00
N VAL A 154 20.83 3.84 -19.93
CA VAL A 154 22.21 3.38 -20.15
C VAL A 154 23.10 3.68 -18.94
N LEU A 155 23.06 4.91 -18.41
CA LEU A 155 23.79 5.29 -17.21
C LEU A 155 23.41 4.42 -16.01
N ARG A 156 22.13 4.17 -15.82
CA ARG A 156 21.63 3.30 -14.74
C ARG A 156 22.11 1.86 -14.89
N ALA A 157 22.06 1.33 -16.11
CA ALA A 157 22.53 -0.04 -16.38
C ALA A 157 24.05 -0.15 -16.13
N GLY A 158 24.83 0.80 -16.58
CA GLY A 158 26.29 0.88 -16.34
C GLY A 158 26.60 0.99 -14.85
N TRP A 159 25.87 1.86 -14.12
CA TRP A 159 26.04 2.03 -12.68
C TRP A 159 25.75 0.74 -11.90
N ILE A 160 24.68 0.02 -12.25
CA ILE A 160 24.37 -1.27 -11.61
C ILE A 160 25.45 -2.30 -11.93
N ARG A 161 25.91 -2.40 -13.20
CA ARG A 161 26.96 -3.33 -13.58
C ARG A 161 28.27 -3.04 -12.84
N MET A 162 28.64 -1.76 -12.71
CA MET A 162 29.82 -1.35 -11.93
C MET A 162 29.72 -1.79 -10.47
N GLN A 163 28.55 -1.61 -9.83
CA GLN A 163 28.33 -2.09 -8.47
C GLN A 163 28.44 -3.61 -8.33
N PHE A 164 28.01 -4.38 -9.34
CA PHE A 164 28.23 -5.84 -9.36
C PHE A 164 29.71 -6.18 -9.44
N LEU A 165 30.44 -5.52 -10.32
CA LEU A 165 31.90 -5.73 -10.49
C LEU A 165 32.67 -5.38 -9.21
N LEU A 166 32.35 -4.25 -8.58
CA LEU A 166 33.01 -3.79 -7.35
C LEU A 166 32.41 -4.42 -6.08
N ARG A 167 31.47 -5.35 -6.20
CA ARG A 167 30.77 -6.02 -5.07
C ARG A 167 30.14 -5.06 -4.07
N ILE A 168 29.74 -3.85 -4.51
CA ILE A 168 29.09 -2.86 -3.67
C ILE A 168 27.67 -3.34 -3.39
N ARG A 169 27.33 -3.51 -2.11
CA ARG A 169 25.98 -3.87 -1.64
C ARG A 169 25.59 -3.01 -0.44
N ARG A 170 24.33 -2.56 -0.42
CA ARG A 170 23.69 -1.90 0.73
C ARG A 170 22.84 -2.90 1.51
N ASN A 171 22.50 -2.58 2.74
CA ASN A 171 21.59 -3.36 3.60
C ASN A 171 21.99 -4.86 3.67
N LYS A 172 23.28 -5.13 3.91
CA LYS A 172 23.84 -6.50 3.91
C LYS A 172 23.22 -7.38 4.98
N ASP A 173 22.90 -6.78 6.14
CA ASP A 173 22.42 -7.48 7.34
C ASP A 173 20.91 -7.63 7.37
N VAL A 174 20.18 -7.15 6.35
CA VAL A 174 18.73 -7.23 6.30
C VAL A 174 18.29 -8.40 5.42
N ASN A 175 17.48 -9.28 5.98
CA ASN A 175 16.84 -10.35 5.21
C ASN A 175 15.54 -9.86 4.60
N PHE A 176 15.59 -9.49 3.31
CA PHE A 176 14.42 -9.03 2.58
C PHE A 176 13.59 -10.18 2.06
N LYS A 177 12.27 -10.05 2.20
CA LYS A 177 11.29 -10.90 1.54
C LYS A 177 10.47 -10.06 0.58
N LYS A 178 10.08 -10.62 -0.57
CA LYS A 178 9.16 -9.97 -1.49
C LYS A 178 7.73 -10.30 -1.06
N GLY A 179 7.00 -9.30 -0.59
CA GLY A 179 5.59 -9.40 -0.24
C GLY A 179 4.68 -9.06 -1.42
N THR A 180 3.39 -9.35 -1.27
CA THR A 180 2.31 -8.76 -2.07
C THR A 180 2.02 -7.34 -1.56
N GLN A 181 1.42 -6.52 -2.40
CA GLN A 181 1.00 -5.17 -2.00
C GLN A 181 -0.21 -5.22 -1.06
N TRP A 182 -1.13 -6.13 -1.33
CA TRP A 182 -2.39 -6.26 -0.59
C TRP A 182 -2.20 -7.04 0.70
N LEU A 183 -2.81 -6.53 1.77
CA LEU A 183 -2.62 -7.08 3.10
C LEU A 183 -3.84 -6.81 4.00
N SER A 184 -3.94 -7.58 5.07
CA SER A 184 -4.86 -7.32 6.17
C SER A 184 -4.08 -7.36 7.49
N ILE A 185 -3.94 -6.20 8.13
CA ILE A 185 -3.15 -6.05 9.35
C ILE A 185 -4.01 -5.53 10.49
N ARG A 186 -3.59 -5.86 11.72
CA ARG A 186 -4.27 -5.41 12.94
C ARG A 186 -3.84 -4.00 13.34
N SER A 187 -4.73 -3.34 14.06
CA SER A 187 -4.33 -2.25 14.93
C SER A 187 -3.55 -2.80 16.12
N GLU A 188 -2.27 -2.47 16.25
CA GLU A 188 -1.51 -2.82 17.45
C GLU A 188 -1.94 -1.97 18.64
N GLU A 189 -2.98 -2.37 19.36
CA GLU A 189 -3.34 -1.74 20.64
C GLU A 189 -2.27 -1.88 21.73
N ARG A 190 -1.29 -2.77 21.55
CA ARG A 190 -0.32 -3.16 22.59
C ARG A 190 0.68 -2.10 23.01
N ARG A 191 0.78 -0.98 22.31
CA ARG A 191 1.74 0.09 22.67
C ARG A 191 1.11 1.42 23.04
N VAL A 192 -0.20 1.46 23.22
CA VAL A 192 -0.94 2.63 23.73
C VAL A 192 -1.01 2.66 25.24
N GLY A 193 -0.08 2.02 25.90
CA GLY A 193 0.14 2.28 27.32
C GLY A 193 1.25 3.31 27.48
N LYS A 194 0.91 4.57 27.54
CA LYS A 194 1.69 5.76 27.93
C LYS A 194 2.39 6.62 26.88
N GLU A 195 2.53 6.24 25.59
CA GLU A 195 3.28 7.07 24.64
C GLU A 195 2.55 7.40 23.33
N CYS A 196 1.25 7.20 23.24
CA CYS A 196 0.46 7.67 22.10
C CYS A 196 -0.10 9.08 22.27
N SER A 197 0.78 10.03 22.54
CA SER A 197 0.56 11.43 22.20
C SER A 197 1.16 11.79 20.82
N GLU A 198 1.86 10.87 20.18
CA GLU A 198 2.33 11.04 18.79
C GLU A 198 1.61 10.06 17.85
N PRO A 199 1.00 10.58 16.75
CA PRO A 199 0.34 9.76 15.75
C PRO A 199 1.36 8.78 15.15
N CYS A 200 0.89 7.67 14.57
CA CYS A 200 1.59 6.54 13.93
C CYS A 200 2.90 6.82 13.15
N ARG A 201 3.48 7.99 13.28
CA ARG A 201 4.68 8.46 12.57
C ARG A 201 5.95 7.69 12.88
N SER A 202 6.09 7.13 14.10
CA SER A 202 7.39 6.65 14.55
C SER A 202 7.77 5.26 14.05
N ARG A 203 6.85 4.48 13.48
CA ARG A 203 7.13 3.09 13.06
C ARG A 203 7.16 2.85 11.56
N TRP A 204 6.61 3.78 10.79
CA TRP A 204 6.47 3.65 9.36
C TRP A 204 7.23 4.71 8.57
N SER A 205 7.97 5.58 9.26
CA SER A 205 8.79 6.59 8.58
C SER A 205 9.95 5.91 7.83
N PRO A 206 10.06 6.09 6.51
CA PRO A 206 11.19 5.58 5.74
C PRO A 206 12.51 6.35 5.98
N TYR A 207 12.55 7.27 6.98
CA TYR A 207 13.65 8.20 7.24
C TYR A 207 14.37 7.99 8.60
N HIS A 208 14.37 6.76 9.09
CA HIS A 208 15.29 6.38 10.18
C HIS A 208 16.26 5.31 9.73
#